data_eec92eab4c4ad88e5d0a67e4a69cb343
#
_entry.id   eec92eab4c4ad88e5d0a67e4a69cb343
#
_cell.length_a   1.000
_cell.length_b   1.000
_cell.length_c   1.000
_cell.angle_alpha   90.00
_cell.angle_beta   90.00
_cell.angle_gamma   90.00
#
_symmetry.space_group_name_H-M   'P 1'
#
loop_
_entity.id
_entity.type
_entity.pdbx_description
1 polymer ?
#
loop_
_entity_poly.entity_id
_entity_poly.type
_entity_poly.pdbx_seq_one_letter_code
_entity_poly.pdbx_strand_id
1 'polypeptide(L)'
;MKALISSCLLGRNIKYSGGNNLTPNLVEILKKYNVELVEVCPEAFGGLSIPREPAEIINGKVLNRVGKDVSLEFEEGAKKTLNLAIKNKVDFAILKERSPSCGSNYIYDGSFSGKIIPGKGWSAKKLFENNIKIFSEEELKEIEEFIKKFNCGN
;
A
#
# COMPACT_ATOMS: atom_id res chain seq x y z
N MET A 1 9.89 11.91 -11.96
CA MET A 1 8.63 11.45 -11.35
C MET A 1 8.94 10.42 -10.27
N LYS A 2 8.35 10.55 -9.10
CA LYS A 2 8.56 9.65 -7.97
C LYS A 2 7.26 8.98 -7.55
N ALA A 3 7.31 7.69 -7.26
CA ALA A 3 6.18 6.94 -6.72
C ALA A 3 6.53 6.27 -5.40
N LEU A 4 5.63 6.39 -4.44
CA LEU A 4 5.65 5.56 -3.24
C LEU A 4 5.08 4.19 -3.63
N ILE A 5 5.71 3.10 -3.24
CA ILE A 5 5.25 1.77 -3.63
C ILE A 5 5.34 0.78 -2.47
N SER A 6 4.31 -0.06 -2.35
CA SER A 6 4.34 -1.19 -1.41
C SER A 6 5.51 -2.11 -1.75
N SER A 7 6.44 -2.30 -0.83
CA SER A 7 7.69 -3.03 -1.07
C SER A 7 7.47 -4.46 -1.55
N CYS A 8 6.39 -5.11 -1.11
CA CYS A 8 6.09 -6.48 -1.51
C CYS A 8 5.82 -6.60 -3.02
N LEU A 9 5.35 -5.54 -3.68
CA LEU A 9 5.09 -5.53 -5.12
C LEU A 9 6.38 -5.61 -5.95
N LEU A 10 7.50 -5.27 -5.35
CA LEU A 10 8.83 -5.32 -5.97
C LEU A 10 9.57 -6.63 -5.67
N GLY A 11 8.92 -7.59 -5.02
CA GLY A 11 9.52 -8.88 -4.69
C GLY A 11 10.20 -8.93 -3.32
N ARG A 12 10.05 -7.90 -2.47
CA ARG A 12 10.56 -7.95 -1.10
C ARG A 12 9.73 -8.93 -0.27
N ASN A 13 10.39 -9.81 0.46
CA ASN A 13 9.75 -10.84 1.30
C ASN A 13 9.32 -10.24 2.64
N ILE A 14 8.36 -9.33 2.61
CA ILE A 14 8.00 -8.46 3.72
C ILE A 14 6.51 -8.51 4.08
N LYS A 15 5.70 -9.24 3.33
CA LYS A 15 4.29 -9.40 3.70
C LYS A 15 4.13 -10.30 4.93
N TYR A 16 2.93 -10.40 5.47
CA TYR A 16 2.67 -11.10 6.74
C TYR A 16 3.20 -12.53 6.78
N SER A 17 3.17 -13.24 5.66
CA SER A 17 3.64 -14.64 5.57
C SER A 17 5.14 -14.79 5.41
N GLY A 18 5.88 -13.69 5.23
CA GLY A 18 7.29 -13.71 4.86
C GLY A 18 7.54 -13.88 3.37
N GLY A 19 6.47 -13.86 2.56
CA GLY A 19 6.58 -13.88 1.11
C GLY A 19 6.49 -12.49 0.49
N ASN A 20 6.17 -12.45 -0.81
CA ASN A 20 6.05 -11.21 -1.57
C ASN A 20 4.85 -11.25 -2.51
N ASN A 21 4.58 -10.12 -3.14
CA ASN A 21 3.51 -9.94 -4.13
C ASN A 21 4.10 -9.37 -5.44
N LEU A 22 5.26 -9.85 -5.85
CA LEU A 22 5.92 -9.36 -7.07
C LEU A 22 4.94 -9.26 -8.24
N THR A 23 4.88 -8.09 -8.84
CA THR A 23 4.00 -7.78 -9.97
C THR A 23 4.87 -7.37 -11.16
N PRO A 24 5.36 -8.33 -11.97
CA PRO A 24 6.35 -8.06 -13.03
C PRO A 24 5.90 -7.02 -14.05
N ASN A 25 4.64 -7.04 -14.47
CA ASN A 25 4.13 -6.09 -15.45
C ASN A 25 4.16 -4.64 -14.94
N LEU A 26 3.89 -4.45 -13.64
CA LEU A 26 4.01 -3.14 -12.99
C LEU A 26 5.46 -2.68 -13.00
N VAL A 27 6.38 -3.56 -12.62
CA VAL A 27 7.82 -3.25 -12.59
C VAL A 27 8.31 -2.82 -13.97
N GLU A 28 7.85 -3.50 -15.03
CA GLU A 28 8.21 -3.14 -16.42
C GLU A 28 7.73 -1.74 -16.79
N ILE A 29 6.49 -1.38 -16.43
CA ILE A 29 5.95 -0.04 -16.70
C ILE A 29 6.79 1.02 -15.98
N LEU A 30 7.10 0.81 -14.71
CA LEU A 30 7.87 1.76 -13.92
C LEU A 30 9.28 1.96 -14.47
N LYS A 31 9.92 0.89 -14.94
CA LYS A 31 11.24 0.95 -15.58
C LYS A 31 11.18 1.69 -16.92
N LYS A 32 10.17 1.37 -17.72
CA LYS A 32 9.98 1.98 -19.06
C LYS A 32 9.94 3.50 -18.98
N TYR A 33 9.30 4.04 -17.95
CA TYR A 33 9.15 5.49 -17.77
C TYR A 33 10.14 6.10 -16.77
N ASN A 34 11.12 5.34 -16.32
CA ASN A 34 12.14 5.79 -15.37
C ASN A 34 11.56 6.42 -14.11
N VAL A 35 10.51 5.81 -13.55
CA VAL A 35 9.90 6.28 -12.31
C VAL A 35 10.82 5.94 -11.14
N GLU A 36 11.19 6.94 -10.37
CA GLU A 36 11.94 6.76 -9.13
C GLU A 36 11.03 6.19 -8.04
N LEU A 37 11.47 5.14 -7.37
CA LEU A 37 10.64 4.43 -6.40
C LEU A 37 11.07 4.68 -4.97
N VAL A 38 10.09 4.98 -4.12
CA VAL A 38 10.25 5.07 -2.67
C VAL A 38 9.47 3.90 -2.07
N GLU A 39 10.19 2.91 -1.56
CA GLU A 39 9.60 1.66 -1.06
C GLU A 39 9.09 1.83 0.36
N VAL A 40 7.97 1.18 0.68
CA VAL A 40 7.41 1.14 2.01
C VAL A 40 6.65 -0.16 2.27
N CYS A 41 6.75 -0.67 3.49
CA CYS A 41 5.81 -1.62 4.05
C CYS A 41 5.25 -0.99 5.32
N PRO A 42 4.04 -0.42 5.27
CA PRO A 42 3.49 0.30 6.42
C PRO A 42 3.40 -0.54 7.69
N GLU A 43 3.11 -1.83 7.56
CA GLU A 43 2.97 -2.74 8.71
C GLU A 43 4.32 -2.97 9.39
N ALA A 44 5.37 -3.28 8.62
CA ALA A 44 6.72 -3.42 9.15
C ALA A 44 7.24 -2.07 9.69
N PHE A 45 6.94 -0.99 9.01
CA PHE A 45 7.33 0.37 9.40
C PHE A 45 6.66 0.78 10.73
N GLY A 46 5.45 0.27 10.99
CA GLY A 46 4.73 0.45 12.25
C GLY A 46 5.18 -0.44 13.40
N GLY A 47 6.16 -1.33 13.17
CA GLY A 47 6.76 -2.17 14.20
C GLY A 47 6.27 -3.62 14.23
N LEU A 48 5.49 -4.05 13.25
CA LEU A 48 5.07 -5.45 13.18
C LEU A 48 6.18 -6.35 12.62
N SER A 49 6.28 -7.56 13.17
CA SER A 49 7.29 -8.53 12.75
C SER A 49 7.00 -9.18 11.39
N ILE A 50 7.99 -9.83 10.82
CA ILE A 50 7.89 -10.65 9.62
C ILE A 50 8.46 -12.03 9.95
N PRO A 51 7.71 -13.13 9.87
CA PRO A 51 6.28 -13.19 9.59
C PRO A 51 5.42 -12.66 10.74
N ARG A 52 4.14 -12.46 10.46
CA ARG A 52 3.15 -12.03 11.46
C ARG A 52 1.78 -12.59 11.10
N GLU A 53 0.86 -12.57 12.07
CA GLU A 53 -0.51 -12.96 11.80
C GLU A 53 -1.18 -11.95 10.85
N PRO A 54 -1.97 -12.43 9.87
CA PRO A 54 -2.76 -11.52 9.03
C PRO A 54 -3.78 -10.76 9.87
N ALA A 55 -4.05 -9.53 9.48
CA ALA A 55 -4.98 -8.65 10.18
C ALA A 55 -6.06 -8.12 9.23
N GLU A 56 -7.22 -7.77 9.80
CA GLU A 56 -8.32 -7.15 9.06
C GLU A 56 -8.92 -6.02 9.88
N ILE A 57 -9.58 -5.09 9.19
CA ILE A 57 -10.24 -3.95 9.84
C ILE A 57 -11.62 -4.40 10.32
N ILE A 58 -11.88 -4.22 11.61
CA ILE A 58 -13.13 -4.62 12.26
C ILE A 58 -13.61 -3.48 13.14
N ASN A 59 -14.78 -2.90 12.84
CA ASN A 59 -15.38 -1.82 13.64
C ASN A 59 -14.40 -0.67 13.95
N GLY A 60 -13.64 -0.23 12.95
CA GLY A 60 -12.70 0.89 13.09
C GLY A 60 -11.41 0.55 13.84
N LYS A 61 -11.15 -0.73 14.10
CA LYS A 61 -9.93 -1.23 14.70
C LYS A 61 -9.26 -2.21 13.74
N VAL A 62 -7.98 -2.50 13.96
CA VAL A 62 -7.27 -3.54 13.23
C VAL A 62 -6.96 -4.67 14.20
N LEU A 63 -7.55 -5.83 13.94
CA LEU A 63 -7.33 -7.03 14.75
C LEU A 63 -6.65 -8.09 13.89
N ASN A 64 -5.67 -8.81 14.48
CA ASN A 64 -5.09 -9.94 13.78
C ASN A 64 -5.98 -11.19 13.94
N ARG A 65 -5.63 -12.27 13.23
CA ARG A 65 -6.41 -13.50 13.20
C ARG A 65 -6.61 -14.12 14.59
N VAL A 66 -5.66 -13.94 15.50
CA VAL A 66 -5.73 -14.46 16.86
C VAL A 66 -6.39 -13.47 17.85
N GLY A 67 -6.99 -12.40 17.34
CA GLY A 67 -7.77 -11.45 18.11
C GLY A 67 -6.97 -10.34 18.80
N LYS A 68 -5.67 -10.23 18.52
CA LYS A 68 -4.85 -9.14 19.08
C LYS A 68 -5.13 -7.84 18.32
N ASP A 69 -5.36 -6.76 19.08
CA ASP A 69 -5.50 -5.41 18.53
C ASP A 69 -4.14 -4.86 18.15
N VAL A 70 -3.94 -4.59 16.87
CA VAL A 70 -2.70 -4.03 16.30
C VAL A 70 -2.93 -2.64 15.71
N SER A 71 -3.98 -1.96 16.15
CA SER A 71 -4.35 -0.65 15.63
C SER A 71 -3.26 0.40 15.84
N LEU A 72 -2.55 0.36 16.96
CA LEU A 72 -1.46 1.31 17.24
C LEU A 72 -0.33 1.18 16.22
N GLU A 73 0.06 -0.04 15.89
CA GLU A 73 1.10 -0.32 14.91
C GLU A 73 0.67 0.12 13.50
N PHE A 74 -0.59 -0.10 13.15
CA PHE A 74 -1.14 0.34 11.87
C PHE A 74 -1.23 1.87 11.80
N GLU A 75 -1.62 2.53 12.88
CA GLU A 75 -1.65 4.00 12.93
C GLU A 75 -0.26 4.59 12.81
N GLU A 76 0.70 4.06 13.55
CA GLU A 76 2.10 4.51 13.48
C GLU A 76 2.67 4.29 12.09
N GLY A 77 2.41 3.12 11.49
CA GLY A 77 2.82 2.82 10.12
C GLY A 77 2.23 3.78 9.10
N ALA A 78 0.96 4.15 9.27
CA ALA A 78 0.29 5.11 8.39
C ALA A 78 0.90 6.52 8.49
N LYS A 79 1.18 6.97 9.72
CA LYS A 79 1.85 8.27 9.95
C LYS A 79 3.24 8.31 9.31
N LYS A 80 4.04 7.29 9.53
CA LYS A 80 5.39 7.18 8.96
C LYS A 80 5.36 7.10 7.45
N THR A 81 4.38 6.40 6.89
CA THR A 81 4.21 6.28 5.43
C THR A 81 3.86 7.64 4.83
N LEU A 82 2.95 8.39 5.42
CA LEU A 82 2.62 9.74 4.97
C LEU A 82 3.84 10.66 5.04
N ASN A 83 4.56 10.66 6.15
CA ASN A 83 5.76 11.47 6.32
C ASN A 83 6.83 11.13 5.28
N LEU A 84 7.02 9.85 4.99
CA LEU A 84 7.94 9.39 3.95
C LEU A 84 7.54 9.93 2.57
N ALA A 85 6.26 9.87 2.25
CA ALA A 85 5.72 10.37 0.99
C ALA A 85 5.94 11.88 0.83
N ILE A 86 5.64 12.65 1.88
CA ILE A 86 5.80 14.10 1.89
C ILE A 86 7.27 14.48 1.80
N LYS A 87 8.13 13.86 2.60
CA LYS A 87 9.57 14.13 2.61
C LYS A 87 10.21 13.89 1.25
N ASN A 88 9.80 12.85 0.57
CA ASN A 88 10.33 12.49 -0.75
C ASN A 88 9.59 13.18 -1.90
N LYS A 89 8.54 13.95 -1.62
CA LYS A 89 7.76 14.68 -2.63
C LYS A 89 7.27 13.73 -3.73
N VAL A 90 6.68 12.61 -3.34
CA VAL A 90 6.17 11.63 -4.29
C VAL A 90 5.01 12.22 -5.09
N ASP A 91 4.90 11.84 -6.35
CA ASP A 91 3.84 12.32 -7.24
C ASP A 91 2.59 11.46 -7.14
N PHE A 92 2.75 10.20 -6.76
CA PHE A 92 1.65 9.25 -6.58
C PHE A 92 2.12 8.04 -5.78
N ALA A 93 1.19 7.16 -5.44
CA ALA A 93 1.49 5.92 -4.71
C ALA A 93 0.84 4.72 -5.40
N ILE A 94 1.53 3.58 -5.35
CA ILE A 94 1.02 2.29 -5.83
C ILE A 94 1.07 1.33 -4.66
N LEU A 95 -0.11 0.88 -4.23
CA LEU A 95 -0.27 0.16 -2.99
C LEU A 95 -0.94 -1.19 -3.22
N LYS A 96 -0.52 -2.21 -2.46
CA LYS A 96 -1.08 -3.57 -2.56
C LYS A 96 -2.56 -3.58 -2.21
N GLU A 97 -3.39 -3.99 -3.17
CA GLU A 97 -4.84 -4.07 -2.97
C GLU A 97 -5.22 -5.09 -1.89
N ARG A 98 -6.36 -4.89 -1.27
CA ARG A 98 -6.98 -5.71 -0.23
C ARG A 98 -6.24 -5.73 1.11
N SER A 99 -5.09 -5.10 1.20
CA SER A 99 -4.32 -5.02 2.44
C SER A 99 -5.00 -4.09 3.45
N PRO A 100 -5.02 -4.42 4.75
CA PRO A 100 -5.57 -3.51 5.77
C PRO A 100 -4.77 -2.22 5.94
N SER A 101 -3.53 -2.18 5.44
CA SER A 101 -2.71 -0.97 5.41
C SER A 101 -2.73 -0.28 4.04
N CYS A 102 -2.64 -1.04 2.96
CA CYS A 102 -2.38 -0.55 1.61
C CYS A 102 -3.57 -0.61 0.65
N GLY A 103 -4.67 -1.27 0.99
CA GLY A 103 -5.82 -1.42 0.10
C GLY A 103 -6.31 -0.07 -0.40
N SER A 104 -6.35 0.11 -1.73
CA SER A 104 -6.73 1.38 -2.34
C SER A 104 -8.24 1.47 -2.60
N ASN A 105 -8.85 0.38 -3.02
CA ASN A 105 -10.26 0.32 -3.40
C ASN A 105 -11.06 -0.69 -2.58
N TYR A 106 -10.41 -1.78 -2.15
CA TYR A 106 -11.05 -2.88 -1.44
C TYR A 106 -10.20 -3.30 -0.25
N ILE A 107 -10.89 -3.77 0.79
CA ILE A 107 -10.29 -4.39 1.98
C ILE A 107 -11.08 -5.65 2.31
N TYR A 108 -10.54 -6.51 3.15
CA TYR A 108 -11.28 -7.64 3.68
C TYR A 108 -12.30 -7.15 4.72
N ASP A 109 -13.42 -7.88 4.85
CA ASP A 109 -14.58 -7.44 5.64
C ASP A 109 -14.47 -7.64 7.16
N GLY A 110 -13.37 -8.20 7.63
CA GLY A 110 -13.14 -8.44 9.07
C GLY A 110 -13.52 -9.85 9.53
N SER A 111 -14.08 -10.68 8.67
CA SER A 111 -14.50 -12.03 9.03
C SER A 111 -13.42 -13.10 8.85
N PHE A 112 -12.27 -12.74 8.28
CA PHE A 112 -11.18 -13.67 7.92
C PHE A 112 -11.65 -14.80 7.01
N SER A 113 -12.63 -14.52 6.14
CA SER A 113 -13.25 -15.50 5.24
C SER A 113 -12.92 -15.27 3.76
N GLY A 114 -12.07 -14.27 3.45
CA GLY A 114 -11.73 -13.92 2.08
C GLY A 114 -12.73 -12.98 1.40
N LYS A 115 -13.76 -12.54 2.10
CA LYS A 115 -14.73 -11.58 1.55
C LYS A 115 -14.14 -10.18 1.54
N ILE A 116 -14.31 -9.48 0.42
CA ILE A 116 -13.86 -8.11 0.26
C ILE A 116 -15.04 -7.15 0.22
N ILE A 117 -14.80 -5.91 0.68
CA ILE A 117 -15.77 -4.82 0.65
C ILE A 117 -15.06 -3.57 0.13
N PRO A 118 -15.80 -2.60 -0.43
CA PRO A 118 -15.21 -1.30 -0.77
C PRO A 118 -14.66 -0.62 0.49
N GLY A 119 -13.47 -0.10 0.38
CA GLY A 119 -12.82 0.60 1.49
C GLY A 119 -11.34 0.78 1.23
N LYS A 120 -10.68 1.49 2.16
CA LYS A 120 -9.26 1.77 2.09
C LYS A 120 -8.54 1.25 3.33
N GLY A 121 -7.33 0.72 3.14
CA GLY A 121 -6.43 0.45 4.24
C GLY A 121 -6.01 1.75 4.94
N TRP A 122 -5.51 1.64 6.15
CA TRP A 122 -5.21 2.82 6.97
C TRP A 122 -4.17 3.75 6.36
N SER A 123 -3.12 3.23 5.74
CA SER A 123 -2.10 4.04 5.07
C SER A 123 -2.64 4.63 3.77
N ALA A 124 -3.37 3.86 2.98
CA ALA A 124 -4.00 4.32 1.75
C ALA A 124 -4.96 5.49 2.03
N LYS A 125 -5.79 5.35 3.06
CA LYS A 125 -6.73 6.40 3.48
C LYS A 125 -5.99 7.68 3.85
N LYS A 126 -4.91 7.57 4.63
CA LYS A 126 -4.14 8.73 5.07
C LYS A 126 -3.49 9.47 3.90
N LEU A 127 -2.93 8.73 2.95
CA LEU A 127 -2.37 9.31 1.74
C LEU A 127 -3.46 10.01 0.91
N PHE A 128 -4.58 9.35 0.72
CA PHE A 128 -5.72 9.89 -0.03
C PHE A 128 -6.25 11.19 0.60
N GLU A 129 -6.42 11.22 1.92
CA GLU A 129 -6.89 12.39 2.65
C GLU A 129 -5.91 13.57 2.58
N ASN A 130 -4.65 13.31 2.26
CA ASN A 130 -3.61 14.33 2.09
C ASN A 130 -3.30 14.60 0.62
N ASN A 131 -4.26 14.34 -0.26
CA ASN A 131 -4.21 14.66 -1.69
C ASN A 131 -3.11 13.97 -2.49
N ILE A 132 -2.65 12.81 -2.03
CA ILE A 132 -1.72 11.99 -2.78
C ILE A 132 -2.53 11.00 -3.60
N LYS A 133 -2.34 11.02 -4.92
CA LYS A 133 -3.02 10.08 -5.82
C LYS A 133 -2.56 8.66 -5.53
N ILE A 134 -3.51 7.75 -5.31
CA ILE A 134 -3.21 6.33 -5.03
C ILE A 134 -3.77 5.43 -6.13
N PHE A 135 -3.03 4.36 -6.43
CA PHE A 135 -3.44 3.28 -7.32
C PHE A 135 -3.18 1.95 -6.64
N SER A 136 -3.92 0.92 -7.04
CA SER A 136 -3.56 -0.46 -6.72
C SER A 136 -2.67 -1.05 -7.83
N GLU A 137 -1.99 -2.15 -7.53
CA GLU A 137 -1.21 -2.89 -8.53
C GLU A 137 -2.09 -3.48 -9.64
N GLU A 138 -3.39 -3.54 -9.44
CA GLU A 138 -4.34 -4.05 -10.43
C GLU A 138 -4.72 -3.00 -11.48
N GLU A 139 -4.39 -1.73 -11.25
CA GLU A 139 -4.74 -0.61 -12.12
C GLU A 139 -3.61 -0.22 -13.08
N LEU A 140 -3.04 -1.20 -13.77
CA LEU A 140 -1.85 -0.99 -14.63
C LEU A 140 -2.10 0.02 -15.74
N LYS A 141 -3.27 -0.03 -16.38
CA LYS A 141 -3.63 0.89 -17.46
C LYS A 141 -3.73 2.32 -16.95
N GLU A 142 -4.41 2.50 -15.83
CA GLU A 142 -4.61 3.80 -15.20
C GLU A 142 -3.28 4.41 -14.74
N ILE A 143 -2.39 3.58 -14.21
CA ILE A 143 -1.04 3.99 -13.81
C ILE A 143 -0.26 4.49 -15.00
N GLU A 144 -0.24 3.72 -16.10
CA GLU A 144 0.49 4.11 -17.31
C GLU A 144 -0.07 5.40 -17.92
N GLU A 145 -1.39 5.55 -17.96
CA GLU A 145 -2.03 6.75 -18.44
C GLU A 145 -1.68 7.98 -17.58
N PHE A 146 -1.65 7.81 -16.27
CA PHE A 146 -1.25 8.87 -15.34
C PHE A 146 0.20 9.33 -15.59
N ILE A 147 1.12 8.38 -15.74
CA ILE A 147 2.53 8.66 -16.02
C ILE A 147 2.68 9.43 -17.35
N LYS A 148 1.99 8.98 -18.40
CA LYS A 148 2.02 9.65 -19.71
C LYS A 148 1.51 11.07 -19.63
N LYS A 149 0.40 11.31 -18.94
CA LYS A 149 -0.15 12.66 -18.73
C LYS A 149 0.81 13.56 -17.97
N PHE A 150 1.42 13.05 -16.92
CA PHE A 150 2.40 13.79 -16.12
C PHE A 150 3.60 14.20 -17.00
N ASN A 151 4.12 13.30 -17.80
CA ASN A 151 5.26 13.56 -18.67
C ASN A 151 4.94 14.56 -19.80
N CYS A 152 3.70 14.55 -20.31
CA CYS A 152 3.25 15.50 -21.32
C CYS A 152 2.96 16.89 -20.79
N GLY A 153 2.68 17.01 -19.48
CA GLY A 153 2.39 18.29 -18.82
C GLY A 153 3.64 19.06 -18.39
N ASN A 154 4.80 18.45 -18.56
CA ASN A 154 6.08 19.05 -18.17
C ASN A 154 6.93 19.38 -19.42
#